data_f8879cfc85ce6759e9fe1fc4695dc711
#
_entry.id   f8879cfc85ce6759e9fe1fc4695dc711
#
_cell.length_a   1.000
_cell.length_b   1.000
_cell.length_c   1.000
_cell.angle_alpha   90.00
_cell.angle_beta   90.00
_cell.angle_gamma   90.00
#
_symmetry.space_group_name_H-M   'P 1'
#
loop_
_entity.id
_entity.type
_entity.pdbx_description
1 polymer ?
#
loop_
_entity_poly.entity_id
_entity_poly.type
_entity_poly.pdbx_seq_one_letter_code
_entity_poly.pdbx_strand_id
1 'polypeptide(L)'
;MEKRNEQAAKEFVEKKRESKLNLWNDIFSQYFSDPEQFNRQLTQFIKARNHIAHNKLLTFFAFKKMHDELSDFELTLSKALEQFEQKNASEELLDTWLHEQEQEEYDEQSLRDRIFGETGVEIRDEDEIYELFCQTVTALYDTLWDRYHYDPCFDVSDMEIPVKDGTTKVCVIKSNASDEELTLYVSIVLDDDMDSSSYLTIEAKHGEDVIAKAECTYHNGEGHEGEEGLCVADSDSEYIDTEVHDFLEALIDYIEEDLNPYVKQVAAMEYECGRHGGTSPVADFACQECGKDGVSITEDLLPIGKCCYCGYENEHYVCELCGTVYDDMGGDEHLCNGCMPRDD
;
A
#
# COMPACT_ATOMS: atom_id res chain seq x y z
N MET A 1 -14.22 51.37 13.93
CA MET A 1 -14.15 49.93 14.31
C MET A 1 -14.27 49.03 13.09
N GLU A 2 -15.17 49.27 12.16
CA GLU A 2 -15.38 48.45 10.94
C GLU A 2 -14.09 48.23 10.12
N LYS A 3 -13.34 49.27 9.75
CA LYS A 3 -12.11 49.13 8.95
C LYS A 3 -11.00 48.26 9.61
N ARG A 4 -11.01 48.12 10.91
CA ARG A 4 -10.04 47.31 11.65
C ARG A 4 -10.41 45.83 11.64
N ASN A 5 -11.70 45.55 11.56
CA ASN A 5 -12.22 44.17 11.40
C ASN A 5 -12.04 43.67 9.98
N GLU A 6 -12.24 44.55 8.98
CA GLU A 6 -12.03 44.24 7.56
C GLU A 6 -10.54 43.93 7.25
N GLN A 7 -9.63 44.68 7.89
CA GLN A 7 -8.20 44.45 7.73
C GLN A 7 -7.70 43.17 8.44
N ALA A 8 -8.26 42.88 9.62
CA ALA A 8 -8.00 41.66 10.36
C ALA A 8 -8.58 40.40 9.61
N ALA A 9 -9.74 40.55 8.98
CA ALA A 9 -10.33 39.51 8.14
C ALA A 9 -9.50 39.27 6.88
N LYS A 10 -9.01 40.33 6.21
CA LYS A 10 -8.11 40.18 5.04
C LYS A 10 -6.74 39.58 5.40
N GLU A 11 -6.14 39.99 6.51
CA GLU A 11 -4.90 39.38 7.02
C GLU A 11 -5.09 37.93 7.47
N PHE A 12 -6.28 37.57 7.94
CA PHE A 12 -6.63 36.20 8.30
C PHE A 12 -6.82 35.34 7.04
N VAL A 13 -7.48 35.86 6.01
CA VAL A 13 -7.68 35.22 4.70
C VAL A 13 -6.32 35.08 3.96
N GLU A 14 -5.48 36.12 3.92
CA GLU A 14 -4.14 36.04 3.34
C GLU A 14 -3.22 35.06 4.07
N LYS A 15 -3.28 35.04 5.40
CA LYS A 15 -2.51 34.05 6.19
C LYS A 15 -2.98 32.62 5.99
N LYS A 16 -4.23 32.44 5.59
CA LYS A 16 -4.83 31.13 5.31
C LYS A 16 -4.70 30.70 3.84
N ARG A 17 -4.48 31.63 2.90
CA ARG A 17 -3.99 31.28 1.53
C ARG A 17 -2.58 30.69 1.55
N GLU A 18 -1.75 31.07 2.55
CA GLU A 18 -0.41 30.50 2.76
C GLU A 18 -0.39 29.17 3.55
N SER A 19 -1.47 28.82 4.25
CA SER A 19 -1.62 27.53 4.95
C SER A 19 -2.89 26.85 4.48
N LYS A 20 -2.76 25.84 3.61
CA LYS A 20 -3.88 24.95 3.23
C LYS A 20 -4.59 24.52 4.52
N LEU A 21 -5.88 24.87 4.66
CA LEU A 21 -6.69 24.55 5.82
C LEU A 21 -6.90 23.04 5.88
N ASN A 22 -6.28 22.40 6.84
CA ASN A 22 -6.69 21.06 7.20
C ASN A 22 -7.95 21.15 8.05
N LEU A 23 -9.14 21.14 7.40
CA LEU A 23 -10.46 21.25 8.04
C LEU A 23 -10.59 20.29 9.23
N TRP A 24 -9.99 19.11 9.13
CA TRP A 24 -9.98 18.16 10.22
C TRP A 24 -9.22 18.70 11.43
N ASN A 25 -7.97 19.10 11.27
CA ASN A 25 -7.12 19.55 12.37
C ASN A 25 -7.55 20.91 12.92
N ASP A 26 -7.99 21.83 12.05
CA ASP A 26 -8.24 23.20 12.41
C ASP A 26 -9.66 23.42 12.93
N ILE A 27 -10.63 22.62 12.50
CA ILE A 27 -12.04 22.84 12.83
C ILE A 27 -12.64 21.62 13.54
N PHE A 28 -12.61 20.44 12.93
CA PHE A 28 -13.42 19.31 13.40
C PHE A 28 -12.81 18.53 14.54
N SER A 29 -11.49 18.34 14.59
CA SER A 29 -10.82 17.53 15.60
C SER A 29 -11.14 17.93 17.05
N GLN A 30 -11.37 19.22 17.29
CA GLN A 30 -11.68 19.76 18.62
C GLN A 30 -13.03 19.30 19.20
N TYR A 31 -13.92 18.77 18.37
CA TYR A 31 -15.23 18.25 18.77
C TYR A 31 -15.19 16.76 19.11
N PHE A 32 -14.09 16.10 18.83
CA PHE A 32 -13.89 14.71 19.20
C PHE A 32 -13.08 14.62 20.49
N SER A 33 -13.54 13.80 21.42
CA SER A 33 -12.82 13.56 22.68
C SER A 33 -11.47 12.86 22.47
N ASP A 34 -11.36 12.05 21.42
CA ASP A 34 -10.13 11.39 20.94
C ASP A 34 -10.14 11.36 19.40
N PRO A 35 -9.54 12.38 18.75
CA PRO A 35 -9.47 12.48 17.29
C PRO A 35 -8.70 11.31 16.64
N GLU A 36 -7.68 10.78 17.32
CA GLU A 36 -6.91 9.63 16.82
C GLU A 36 -7.74 8.34 16.85
N GLN A 37 -8.55 8.16 17.89
CA GLN A 37 -9.49 7.05 17.96
C GLN A 37 -10.52 7.13 16.83
N PHE A 38 -11.05 8.32 16.56
CA PHE A 38 -11.99 8.53 15.46
C PHE A 38 -11.38 8.16 14.10
N ASN A 39 -10.15 8.60 13.80
CA ASN A 39 -9.47 8.27 12.55
C ASN A 39 -9.24 6.76 12.41
N ARG A 40 -8.90 6.06 13.51
CA ARG A 40 -8.81 4.59 13.51
C ARG A 40 -10.16 3.93 13.20
N GLN A 41 -11.25 4.41 13.85
CA GLN A 41 -12.61 3.90 13.60
C GLN A 41 -13.06 4.15 12.16
N LEU A 42 -12.78 5.34 11.60
CA LEU A 42 -13.09 5.69 10.21
C LEU A 42 -12.35 4.75 9.24
N THR A 43 -11.07 4.50 9.47
CA THR A 43 -10.28 3.56 8.67
C THR A 43 -10.86 2.15 8.71
N GLN A 44 -11.24 1.67 9.91
CA GLN A 44 -11.89 0.36 10.07
C GLN A 44 -13.24 0.30 9.35
N PHE A 45 -14.03 1.37 9.42
CA PHE A 45 -15.29 1.49 8.70
C PHE A 45 -15.12 1.40 7.19
N ILE A 46 -14.12 2.10 6.63
CA ILE A 46 -13.80 2.06 5.20
C ILE A 46 -13.39 0.65 4.79
N LYS A 47 -12.52 -0.02 5.55
CA LYS A 47 -12.11 -1.41 5.30
C LYS A 47 -13.31 -2.36 5.34
N ALA A 48 -14.20 -2.24 6.34
CA ALA A 48 -15.42 -3.06 6.46
C ALA A 48 -16.37 -2.83 5.28
N ARG A 49 -16.61 -1.58 4.89
CA ARG A 49 -17.41 -1.23 3.71
C ARG A 49 -16.84 -1.86 2.44
N ASN A 50 -15.54 -1.75 2.22
CA ASN A 50 -14.89 -2.31 1.04
C ASN A 50 -14.99 -3.84 1.02
N HIS A 51 -14.82 -4.49 2.17
CA HIS A 51 -15.00 -5.94 2.29
C HIS A 51 -16.40 -6.39 1.88
N ILE A 52 -17.45 -5.66 2.28
CA ILE A 52 -18.85 -5.94 1.89
C ILE A 52 -19.06 -5.63 0.41
N ALA A 53 -18.55 -4.49 -0.09
CA ALA A 53 -18.74 -4.05 -1.47
C ALA A 53 -18.15 -5.04 -2.50
N HIS A 54 -17.05 -5.71 -2.15
CA HIS A 54 -16.43 -6.73 -2.98
C HIS A 54 -17.06 -8.13 -2.85
N ASN A 55 -18.30 -8.25 -2.30
CA ASN A 55 -19.05 -9.49 -2.15
C ASN A 55 -18.28 -10.64 -1.47
N LYS A 56 -17.35 -10.32 -0.55
CA LYS A 56 -16.66 -11.34 0.23
C LYS A 56 -17.63 -12.00 1.20
N LEU A 57 -17.56 -13.33 1.30
CA LEU A 57 -18.39 -14.08 2.24
C LEU A 57 -18.09 -13.63 3.68
N LEU A 58 -19.10 -13.13 4.37
CA LEU A 58 -19.02 -12.77 5.78
C LEU A 58 -19.41 -13.94 6.65
N THR A 59 -18.54 -14.29 7.59
CA THR A 59 -18.93 -15.18 8.69
C THR A 59 -19.83 -14.41 9.66
N PHE A 60 -20.67 -15.12 10.40
CA PHE A 60 -21.52 -14.51 11.44
C PHE A 60 -20.70 -13.73 12.47
N PHE A 61 -19.51 -14.21 12.80
CA PHE A 61 -18.58 -13.53 13.71
C PHE A 61 -18.07 -12.21 13.12
N ALA A 62 -17.66 -12.20 11.85
CA ALA A 62 -17.22 -11.00 11.16
C ALA A 62 -18.34 -9.97 11.03
N PHE A 63 -19.55 -10.42 10.70
CA PHE A 63 -20.73 -9.55 10.65
C PHE A 63 -21.01 -8.90 12.01
N LYS A 64 -21.01 -9.68 13.10
CA LYS A 64 -21.23 -9.17 14.44
C LYS A 64 -20.18 -8.13 14.84
N LYS A 65 -18.90 -8.44 14.58
CA LYS A 65 -17.79 -7.51 14.86
C LYS A 65 -17.94 -6.20 14.10
N MET A 66 -18.25 -6.26 12.81
CA MET A 66 -18.48 -5.04 12.00
C MET A 66 -19.68 -4.23 12.50
N HIS A 67 -20.74 -4.90 12.93
CA HIS A 67 -21.92 -4.22 13.49
C HIS A 67 -21.59 -3.51 14.80
N ASP A 68 -20.82 -4.14 15.70
CA ASP A 68 -20.41 -3.54 16.97
C ASP A 68 -19.48 -2.33 16.71
N GLU A 69 -18.52 -2.45 15.79
CA GLU A 69 -17.61 -1.37 15.38
C GLU A 69 -18.38 -0.17 14.76
N LEU A 70 -19.42 -0.45 13.94
CA LEU A 70 -20.28 0.58 13.36
C LEU A 70 -21.08 1.32 14.42
N SER A 71 -21.60 0.60 15.41
CA SER A 71 -22.37 1.19 16.51
C SER A 71 -21.49 2.11 17.38
N ASP A 72 -20.24 1.72 17.65
CA ASP A 72 -19.27 2.54 18.37
C ASP A 72 -18.86 3.80 17.57
N PHE A 73 -18.75 3.67 16.25
CA PHE A 73 -18.46 4.79 15.36
C PHE A 73 -19.62 5.79 15.32
N GLU A 74 -20.87 5.30 15.18
CA GLU A 74 -22.08 6.13 15.24
C GLU A 74 -22.20 6.89 16.57
N LEU A 75 -21.90 6.24 17.69
CA LEU A 75 -21.89 6.88 19.00
C LEU A 75 -20.82 7.98 19.10
N THR A 76 -19.65 7.76 18.52
CA THR A 76 -18.56 8.76 18.51
C THR A 76 -18.96 9.98 17.69
N LEU A 77 -19.56 9.81 16.51
CA LEU A 77 -20.09 10.89 15.67
C LEU A 77 -21.21 11.67 16.37
N SER A 78 -22.16 10.97 16.99
CA SER A 78 -23.29 11.61 17.70
C SER A 78 -22.80 12.51 18.82
N LYS A 79 -21.80 12.05 19.60
CA LYS A 79 -21.19 12.88 20.66
C LYS A 79 -20.45 14.09 20.12
N ALA A 80 -19.75 13.94 19.00
CA ALA A 80 -19.05 15.05 18.37
C ALA A 80 -20.04 16.09 17.83
N LEU A 81 -21.15 15.66 17.24
CA LEU A 81 -22.25 16.53 16.78
C LEU A 81 -22.88 17.30 17.93
N GLU A 82 -23.20 16.63 19.06
CA GLU A 82 -23.72 17.29 20.26
C GLU A 82 -22.74 18.37 20.79
N GLN A 83 -21.43 18.10 20.76
CA GLN A 83 -20.42 19.08 21.18
C GLN A 83 -20.33 20.26 20.21
N PHE A 84 -20.47 20.01 18.92
CA PHE A 84 -20.50 21.03 17.88
C PHE A 84 -21.72 21.96 18.10
N GLU A 85 -22.91 21.41 18.29
CA GLU A 85 -24.14 22.16 18.54
C GLU A 85 -24.07 22.98 19.85
N GLN A 86 -23.41 22.47 20.90
CA GLN A 86 -23.28 23.15 22.21
C GLN A 86 -22.23 24.26 22.20
N LYS A 87 -21.20 24.18 21.34
CA LYS A 87 -20.09 25.15 21.35
C LYS A 87 -20.39 26.49 20.66
N ASN A 88 -21.59 26.70 20.08
CA ASN A 88 -22.00 27.95 19.43
C ASN A 88 -20.83 28.69 18.76
N ALA A 89 -20.25 28.14 17.72
CA ALA A 89 -19.58 28.98 16.74
C ALA A 89 -20.68 29.96 16.26
N SER A 90 -20.46 31.26 16.31
CA SER A 90 -21.47 32.21 15.88
C SER A 90 -21.87 31.84 14.46
N GLU A 91 -23.10 31.35 14.27
CA GLU A 91 -23.64 30.86 13.00
C GLU A 91 -23.36 31.83 11.86
N GLU A 92 -23.43 33.14 12.10
CA GLU A 92 -23.19 34.19 11.10
C GLU A 92 -21.74 34.23 10.55
N LEU A 93 -20.73 33.95 11.36
CA LEU A 93 -19.31 33.95 10.89
C LEU A 93 -18.95 32.67 10.13
N LEU A 94 -19.53 31.55 10.54
CA LEU A 94 -19.34 30.26 9.86
C LEU A 94 -20.07 30.24 8.51
N ASP A 95 -21.34 30.74 8.49
CA ASP A 95 -22.15 30.85 7.28
C ASP A 95 -21.53 31.81 6.26
N THR A 96 -21.00 32.96 6.70
CA THR A 96 -20.35 33.92 5.79
C THR A 96 -19.08 33.34 5.21
N TRP A 97 -18.27 32.63 6.01
CA TRP A 97 -17.03 32.04 5.56
C TRP A 97 -17.25 30.81 4.66
N LEU A 98 -18.21 29.94 5.00
CA LEU A 98 -18.60 28.82 4.14
C LEU A 98 -19.15 29.31 2.80
N HIS A 99 -19.95 30.37 2.81
CA HIS A 99 -20.52 30.92 1.59
C HIS A 99 -19.46 31.60 0.69
N GLU A 100 -18.45 32.25 1.27
CA GLU A 100 -17.32 32.81 0.50
C GLU A 100 -16.44 31.70 -0.10
N GLN A 101 -16.19 30.62 0.62
CA GLN A 101 -15.44 29.46 0.12
C GLN A 101 -16.22 28.70 -0.95
N GLU A 102 -17.51 28.42 -0.72
CA GLU A 102 -18.38 27.79 -1.72
C GLU A 102 -18.47 28.62 -3.02
N GLN A 103 -18.40 29.95 -2.92
CA GLN A 103 -18.47 30.84 -4.08
C GLN A 103 -17.13 30.84 -4.86
N GLU A 104 -15.99 30.86 -4.17
CA GLU A 104 -14.67 30.76 -4.81
C GLU A 104 -14.46 29.38 -5.47
N GLU A 105 -14.78 28.28 -4.77
CA GLU A 105 -14.75 26.92 -5.34
C GLU A 105 -15.71 26.76 -6.52
N TYR A 106 -16.93 27.36 -6.42
CA TYR A 106 -17.91 27.31 -7.50
C TYR A 106 -17.45 28.08 -8.75
N ASP A 107 -16.81 29.25 -8.59
CA ASP A 107 -16.32 30.06 -9.71
C ASP A 107 -15.14 29.37 -10.39
N GLU A 108 -14.22 28.76 -9.65
CA GLU A 108 -13.07 28.01 -10.17
C GLU A 108 -13.51 26.72 -10.83
N GLN A 109 -14.35 25.93 -10.19
CA GLN A 109 -14.92 24.71 -10.77
C GLN A 109 -15.80 25.02 -11.97
N SER A 110 -16.55 26.13 -11.94
CA SER A 110 -17.32 26.59 -13.10
C SER A 110 -16.45 26.94 -14.31
N LEU A 111 -15.24 27.48 -14.12
CA LEU A 111 -14.29 27.74 -15.20
C LEU A 111 -13.71 26.44 -15.74
N ARG A 112 -13.27 25.52 -14.87
CA ARG A 112 -12.76 24.19 -15.24
C ARG A 112 -13.83 23.40 -16.03
N ASP A 113 -15.08 23.39 -15.53
CA ASP A 113 -16.22 22.73 -16.18
C ASP A 113 -16.53 23.33 -17.57
N ARG A 114 -16.41 24.65 -17.70
CA ARG A 114 -16.60 25.34 -18.99
C ARG A 114 -15.48 25.00 -19.96
N ILE A 115 -14.22 25.02 -19.52
CA ILE A 115 -13.07 24.62 -20.34
C ILE A 115 -13.28 23.20 -20.84
N PHE A 116 -13.60 22.25 -19.94
CA PHE A 116 -13.87 20.87 -20.32
C PHE A 116 -15.06 20.76 -21.28
N GLY A 117 -16.18 21.43 -21.00
CA GLY A 117 -17.39 21.38 -21.84
C GLY A 117 -17.21 21.96 -23.24
N GLU A 118 -16.38 22.98 -23.41
CA GLU A 118 -16.17 23.68 -24.70
C GLU A 118 -14.97 23.14 -25.49
N THR A 119 -13.92 22.65 -24.79
CA THR A 119 -12.65 22.22 -25.41
C THR A 119 -12.38 20.74 -25.29
N GLY A 120 -12.95 20.07 -24.28
CA GLY A 120 -12.66 18.68 -23.93
C GLY A 120 -11.40 18.51 -23.07
N VAL A 121 -10.71 19.59 -22.69
CA VAL A 121 -9.52 19.56 -21.85
C VAL A 121 -9.92 19.41 -20.39
N GLU A 122 -9.41 18.37 -19.74
CA GLU A 122 -9.63 18.09 -18.32
C GLU A 122 -8.58 18.86 -17.48
N ILE A 123 -9.04 19.66 -16.54
CA ILE A 123 -8.19 20.35 -15.57
C ILE A 123 -8.57 19.81 -14.20
N ARG A 124 -7.67 19.04 -13.59
CA ARG A 124 -7.90 18.38 -12.31
C ARG A 124 -7.41 19.24 -11.15
N ASP A 125 -8.15 19.17 -10.06
CA ASP A 125 -7.70 19.74 -8.79
C ASP A 125 -6.72 18.78 -8.06
N GLU A 126 -6.15 19.29 -6.98
CA GLU A 126 -5.18 18.54 -6.15
C GLU A 126 -5.75 17.21 -5.63
N ASP A 127 -7.03 17.17 -5.26
CA ASP A 127 -7.66 15.96 -4.72
C ASP A 127 -7.87 14.91 -5.81
N GLU A 128 -8.25 15.32 -7.00
CA GLU A 128 -8.42 14.45 -8.17
C GLU A 128 -7.09 13.87 -8.66
N ILE A 129 -6.01 14.71 -8.67
CA ILE A 129 -4.65 14.24 -9.02
C ILE A 129 -4.14 13.27 -7.96
N TYR A 130 -4.34 13.60 -6.67
CA TYR A 130 -3.96 12.72 -5.57
C TYR A 130 -4.71 11.38 -5.64
N GLU A 131 -6.01 11.39 -5.96
CA GLU A 131 -6.80 10.17 -6.10
C GLU A 131 -6.30 9.30 -7.27
N LEU A 132 -5.92 9.91 -8.39
CA LEU A 132 -5.30 9.22 -9.54
C LEU A 132 -4.00 8.53 -9.13
N PHE A 133 -3.11 9.22 -8.41
CA PHE A 133 -1.87 8.64 -7.90
C PHE A 133 -2.13 7.51 -6.90
N CYS A 134 -3.08 7.69 -5.99
CA CYS A 134 -3.48 6.63 -5.06
C CYS A 134 -4.04 5.40 -5.77
N GLN A 135 -4.78 5.56 -6.88
CA GLN A 135 -5.26 4.44 -7.70
C GLN A 135 -4.09 3.65 -8.31
N THR A 136 -3.07 4.35 -8.83
CA THR A 136 -1.86 3.70 -9.37
C THR A 136 -1.11 2.90 -8.29
N VAL A 137 -0.91 3.49 -7.10
CA VAL A 137 -0.27 2.81 -5.96
C VAL A 137 -1.10 1.61 -5.49
N THR A 138 -2.42 1.76 -5.43
CA THR A 138 -3.33 0.68 -5.01
C THR A 138 -3.28 -0.48 -6.00
N ALA A 139 -3.31 -0.21 -7.31
CA ALA A 139 -3.23 -1.24 -8.34
C ALA A 139 -1.90 -2.03 -8.29
N LEU A 140 -0.80 -1.32 -8.02
CA LEU A 140 0.51 -1.94 -7.82
C LEU A 140 0.52 -2.81 -6.55
N TYR A 141 0.03 -2.29 -5.44
CA TYR A 141 -0.08 -3.05 -4.19
C TYR A 141 -0.98 -4.27 -4.33
N ASP A 142 -2.14 -4.14 -4.96
CA ASP A 142 -3.08 -5.26 -5.17
C ASP A 142 -2.42 -6.37 -6.00
N THR A 143 -1.61 -6.02 -7.00
CA THR A 143 -0.85 -7.00 -7.80
C THR A 143 0.15 -7.78 -6.95
N LEU A 144 0.90 -7.10 -6.07
CA LEU A 144 1.85 -7.73 -5.15
C LEU A 144 1.12 -8.57 -4.09
N TRP A 145 0.02 -8.05 -3.56
CA TRP A 145 -0.81 -8.74 -2.58
C TRP A 145 -1.40 -10.04 -3.15
N ASP A 146 -2.00 -9.98 -4.32
CA ASP A 146 -2.62 -11.15 -4.95
C ASP A 146 -1.59 -12.24 -5.26
N ARG A 147 -0.33 -11.84 -5.55
CA ARG A 147 0.73 -12.77 -5.88
C ARG A 147 1.38 -13.41 -4.66
N TYR A 148 1.61 -12.65 -3.59
CA TYR A 148 2.47 -13.09 -2.47
C TYR A 148 1.75 -13.30 -1.13
N HIS A 149 0.58 -12.72 -0.91
CA HIS A 149 -0.09 -12.81 0.40
C HIS A 149 -0.45 -14.25 0.81
N TYR A 150 -0.73 -15.10 -0.16
CA TYR A 150 -1.05 -16.52 0.06
C TYR A 150 0.12 -17.46 -0.24
N ASP A 151 1.27 -16.95 -0.65
CA ASP A 151 2.49 -17.75 -0.82
C ASP A 151 3.17 -17.90 0.55
N PRO A 152 3.32 -19.13 1.09
CA PRO A 152 3.94 -19.35 2.39
C PRO A 152 5.42 -18.93 2.45
N CYS A 153 6.02 -18.57 1.32
CA CYS A 153 7.39 -18.08 1.26
C CYS A 153 7.54 -16.61 1.68
N PHE A 154 6.45 -15.84 1.65
CA PHE A 154 6.46 -14.40 1.89
C PHE A 154 5.36 -13.98 2.86
N ASP A 155 5.62 -12.86 3.54
CA ASP A 155 4.62 -12.13 4.31
C ASP A 155 4.52 -10.70 3.77
N VAL A 156 3.29 -10.26 3.44
CA VAL A 156 3.01 -8.93 2.88
C VAL A 156 2.20 -8.15 3.91
N SER A 157 2.73 -7.00 4.34
CA SER A 157 2.03 -6.13 5.28
C SER A 157 0.81 -5.47 4.65
N ASP A 158 -0.12 -5.00 5.50
CA ASP A 158 -1.21 -4.12 5.07
C ASP A 158 -0.65 -2.86 4.39
N MET A 159 -1.41 -2.32 3.42
CA MET A 159 -1.07 -1.07 2.74
C MET A 159 -1.31 0.13 3.66
N GLU A 160 -0.33 1.02 3.75
CA GLU A 160 -0.51 2.37 4.28
C GLU A 160 -0.88 3.33 3.13
N ILE A 161 -1.90 4.16 3.37
CA ILE A 161 -2.36 5.14 2.37
C ILE A 161 -1.29 6.22 2.21
N PRO A 162 -0.86 6.54 0.98
CA PRO A 162 0.07 7.64 0.72
C PRO A 162 -0.40 8.96 1.34
N VAL A 163 0.53 9.80 1.75
CA VAL A 163 0.23 11.16 2.22
C VAL A 163 0.48 12.16 1.11
N LYS A 164 -0.32 13.24 1.07
CA LYS A 164 -0.09 14.36 0.17
C LYS A 164 1.22 15.07 0.55
N ASP A 165 1.98 15.50 -0.45
CA ASP A 165 3.23 16.26 -0.29
C ASP A 165 4.22 15.63 0.70
N GLY A 166 4.38 14.31 0.60
CA GLY A 166 5.24 13.58 1.52
C GLY A 166 5.65 12.20 1.03
N THR A 167 6.43 11.51 1.86
CA THR A 167 6.86 10.13 1.60
C THR A 167 6.18 9.18 2.57
N THR A 168 5.58 8.12 2.06
CA THR A 168 4.90 7.07 2.82
C THR A 168 5.57 5.73 2.60
N LYS A 169 5.75 4.96 3.67
CA LYS A 169 6.07 3.53 3.60
C LYS A 169 4.78 2.76 3.33
N VAL A 170 4.56 2.37 2.07
CA VAL A 170 3.28 1.79 1.64
C VAL A 170 3.10 0.36 2.13
N CYS A 171 4.10 -0.51 1.92
CA CYS A 171 4.06 -1.88 2.41
C CYS A 171 5.47 -2.46 2.58
N VAL A 172 5.51 -3.62 3.24
CA VAL A 172 6.71 -4.45 3.39
C VAL A 172 6.41 -5.84 2.87
N ILE A 173 7.34 -6.40 2.12
CA ILE A 173 7.35 -7.80 1.71
C ILE A 173 8.53 -8.47 2.39
N LYS A 174 8.27 -9.48 3.22
CA LYS A 174 9.27 -10.19 4.00
C LYS A 174 9.42 -11.62 3.52
N SER A 175 10.67 -12.10 3.42
CA SER A 175 10.96 -13.51 3.19
C SER A 175 10.84 -14.29 4.52
N ASN A 176 10.00 -15.33 4.54
CA ASN A 176 9.80 -16.16 5.74
C ASN A 176 10.99 -17.08 6.05
N ALA A 177 11.86 -17.34 5.08
CA ALA A 177 13.05 -18.19 5.29
C ALA A 177 14.25 -17.41 5.82
N SER A 178 14.47 -16.18 5.35
CA SER A 178 15.70 -15.40 5.62
C SER A 178 15.47 -14.19 6.52
N ASP A 179 14.21 -13.84 6.81
CA ASP A 179 13.83 -12.60 7.50
C ASP A 179 14.22 -11.29 6.77
N GLU A 180 14.71 -11.38 5.52
CA GLU A 180 15.00 -10.22 4.69
C GLU A 180 13.72 -9.49 4.28
N GLU A 181 13.78 -8.16 4.26
CA GLU A 181 12.61 -7.30 4.04
C GLU A 181 12.84 -6.34 2.88
N LEU A 182 11.88 -6.30 1.96
CA LEU A 182 11.77 -5.30 0.91
C LEU A 182 10.67 -4.32 1.26
N THR A 183 10.97 -3.02 1.23
CA THR A 183 10.02 -1.97 1.58
C THR A 183 9.68 -1.13 0.37
N LEU A 184 8.39 -0.90 0.13
CA LEU A 184 7.87 -0.01 -0.89
C LEU A 184 7.61 1.38 -0.30
N TYR A 185 8.24 2.40 -0.87
CA TYR A 185 8.06 3.81 -0.54
C TYR A 185 7.40 4.54 -1.69
N VAL A 186 6.52 5.47 -1.36
CA VAL A 186 5.85 6.36 -2.31
C VAL A 186 6.03 7.79 -1.83
N SER A 187 6.36 8.68 -2.75
CA SER A 187 6.44 10.12 -2.51
C SER A 187 5.56 10.85 -3.52
N ILE A 188 4.66 11.70 -3.04
CA ILE A 188 3.74 12.49 -3.85
C ILE A 188 4.09 13.96 -3.68
N VAL A 189 4.15 14.68 -4.81
CA VAL A 189 4.28 16.12 -4.90
C VAL A 189 3.16 16.61 -5.81
N LEU A 190 2.27 17.44 -5.27
CA LEU A 190 1.09 17.92 -5.97
C LEU A 190 1.26 19.39 -6.35
N ASP A 191 0.79 19.72 -7.55
CA ASP A 191 0.64 21.06 -8.08
C ASP A 191 -0.56 21.03 -9.03
N ASP A 192 -1.63 21.77 -8.70
CA ASP A 192 -2.91 21.77 -9.41
C ASP A 192 -3.15 23.02 -10.24
N ASP A 193 -2.16 23.91 -10.33
CA ASP A 193 -2.22 25.04 -11.23
C ASP A 193 -2.35 24.57 -12.71
N MET A 194 -2.95 25.37 -13.54
CA MET A 194 -3.00 25.13 -15.00
C MET A 194 -1.56 25.09 -15.55
N ASP A 195 -1.31 24.19 -16.50
CA ASP A 195 0.03 23.92 -17.07
C ASP A 195 1.09 23.48 -16.05
N SER A 196 0.67 23.07 -14.84
CA SER A 196 1.58 22.56 -13.83
C SER A 196 1.79 21.04 -13.93
N SER A 197 2.71 20.52 -13.14
CA SER A 197 3.04 19.09 -13.13
C SER A 197 3.11 18.57 -11.71
N SER A 198 2.36 17.52 -11.46
CA SER A 198 2.41 16.72 -10.23
C SER A 198 3.21 15.45 -10.43
N TYR A 199 3.85 14.95 -9.37
CA TYR A 199 4.76 13.83 -9.45
C TYR A 199 4.45 12.76 -8.40
N LEU A 200 4.44 11.52 -8.84
CA LEU A 200 4.43 10.34 -7.98
C LEU A 200 5.73 9.57 -8.19
N THR A 201 6.54 9.46 -7.15
CA THR A 201 7.75 8.63 -7.15
C THR A 201 7.51 7.36 -6.34
N ILE A 202 7.82 6.21 -6.92
CA ILE A 202 7.70 4.89 -6.30
C ILE A 202 9.10 4.29 -6.18
N GLU A 203 9.52 3.88 -4.98
CA GLU A 203 10.84 3.28 -4.73
C GLU A 203 10.70 1.99 -3.92
N ALA A 204 11.33 0.91 -4.40
CA ALA A 204 11.48 -0.32 -3.66
C ALA A 204 12.89 -0.39 -3.06
N LYS A 205 13.00 -0.61 -1.75
CA LYS A 205 14.29 -0.64 -1.03
C LYS A 205 14.47 -1.93 -0.25
N HIS A 206 15.69 -2.47 -0.35
CA HIS A 206 16.18 -3.54 0.53
C HIS A 206 17.31 -2.95 1.39
N GLY A 207 17.02 -2.73 2.68
CA GLY A 207 17.89 -1.94 3.54
C GLY A 207 18.05 -0.51 3.04
N GLU A 208 19.29 -0.12 2.74
CA GLU A 208 19.64 1.19 2.19
C GLU A 208 19.66 1.22 0.64
N ASP A 209 19.61 0.05 0.00
CA ASP A 209 19.74 -0.07 -1.45
C ASP A 209 18.38 0.11 -2.14
N VAL A 210 18.34 0.98 -3.16
CA VAL A 210 17.18 1.13 -4.05
C VAL A 210 17.26 0.05 -5.13
N ILE A 211 16.30 -0.87 -5.11
CA ILE A 211 16.23 -2.01 -6.03
C ILE A 211 15.55 -1.61 -7.33
N ALA A 212 14.44 -0.87 -7.22
CA ALA A 212 13.70 -0.37 -8.36
C ALA A 212 13.12 1.01 -8.04
N LYS A 213 12.95 1.82 -9.08
CA LYS A 213 12.33 3.14 -9.01
C LYS A 213 11.47 3.38 -10.25
N ALA A 214 10.31 4.00 -10.05
CA ALA A 214 9.46 4.53 -11.12
C ALA A 214 9.00 5.94 -10.77
N GLU A 215 8.70 6.72 -11.80
CA GLU A 215 8.12 8.04 -11.68
C GLU A 215 6.88 8.13 -12.57
N CYS A 216 5.77 8.61 -12.01
CA CYS A 216 4.58 8.98 -12.75
C CYS A 216 4.45 10.50 -12.72
N THR A 217 4.04 11.08 -13.84
CA THR A 217 3.83 12.52 -13.95
C THR A 217 2.42 12.78 -14.44
N TYR A 218 1.72 13.67 -13.79
CA TYR A 218 0.48 14.24 -14.30
C TYR A 218 0.74 15.69 -14.69
N HIS A 219 0.55 16.00 -15.98
CA HIS A 219 0.56 17.36 -16.51
C HIS A 219 -0.89 17.85 -16.58
N ASN A 220 -1.17 18.95 -15.89
CA ASN A 220 -2.49 19.55 -15.92
C ASN A 220 -2.69 20.29 -17.26
N GLY A 221 -3.91 20.26 -17.77
CA GLY A 221 -4.27 21.01 -18.97
C GLY A 221 -4.30 22.51 -18.71
N GLU A 222 -4.21 23.29 -19.77
CA GLU A 222 -4.34 24.74 -19.74
C GLU A 222 -5.44 25.22 -20.66
N GLY A 223 -6.21 26.20 -20.20
CA GLY A 223 -7.21 26.85 -21.01
C GLY A 223 -7.62 28.20 -20.42
N HIS A 224 -8.16 29.08 -21.24
CA HIS A 224 -8.57 30.41 -20.81
C HIS A 224 -9.87 30.85 -21.53
N GLU A 225 -10.54 31.84 -20.96
CA GLU A 225 -11.68 32.50 -21.61
C GLU A 225 -11.18 33.49 -22.69
N GLY A 226 -11.51 33.23 -23.93
CA GLY A 226 -11.17 34.09 -25.06
C GLY A 226 -12.02 35.37 -25.17
N GLU A 227 -11.66 36.26 -26.07
CA GLU A 227 -12.28 37.59 -26.21
C GLU A 227 -13.81 37.56 -26.53
N GLU A 228 -14.33 36.44 -27.05
CA GLU A 228 -15.75 36.25 -27.32
C GLU A 228 -16.51 35.54 -26.20
N GLY A 229 -15.87 35.28 -25.05
CA GLY A 229 -16.45 34.56 -23.91
C GLY A 229 -16.51 33.03 -24.11
N LEU A 230 -15.84 32.50 -25.13
CA LEU A 230 -15.67 31.06 -25.36
C LEU A 230 -14.33 30.61 -24.77
N CYS A 231 -14.30 29.43 -24.16
CA CYS A 231 -13.06 28.86 -23.66
C CYS A 231 -12.19 28.33 -24.80
N VAL A 232 -10.90 28.54 -24.69
CA VAL A 232 -9.86 28.06 -25.59
C VAL A 232 -8.90 27.19 -24.84
N ALA A 233 -8.58 26.01 -25.38
CA ALA A 233 -7.55 25.13 -24.84
C ALA A 233 -6.17 25.57 -25.32
N ASP A 234 -5.22 25.64 -24.42
CA ASP A 234 -3.82 25.94 -24.71
C ASP A 234 -2.97 24.64 -24.70
N SER A 235 -3.26 23.73 -23.76
CA SER A 235 -2.65 22.39 -23.70
C SER A 235 -3.65 21.35 -23.19
N ASP A 236 -3.41 20.08 -23.53
CA ASP A 236 -4.16 18.94 -23.00
C ASP A 236 -3.51 18.41 -21.72
N SER A 237 -4.32 17.83 -20.82
CA SER A 237 -3.80 17.09 -19.67
C SER A 237 -3.21 15.74 -20.11
N GLU A 238 -2.15 15.32 -19.45
CA GLU A 238 -1.48 14.04 -19.74
C GLU A 238 -1.06 13.33 -18.46
N TYR A 239 -1.40 12.04 -18.35
CA TYR A 239 -0.88 11.17 -17.30
C TYR A 239 0.14 10.18 -17.87
N ILE A 240 1.37 10.23 -17.36
CA ILE A 240 2.49 9.42 -17.80
C ILE A 240 2.87 8.46 -16.68
N ASP A 241 2.63 7.17 -16.85
CA ASP A 241 2.90 6.08 -15.92
C ASP A 241 3.69 4.92 -16.55
N THR A 242 4.36 5.18 -17.64
CA THR A 242 5.00 4.14 -18.50
C THR A 242 6.07 3.33 -17.76
N GLU A 243 6.68 3.89 -16.71
CA GLU A 243 7.73 3.22 -15.92
C GLU A 243 7.18 2.22 -14.89
N VAL A 244 5.89 2.29 -14.54
CA VAL A 244 5.29 1.45 -13.47
C VAL A 244 5.32 -0.02 -13.83
N HIS A 245 5.13 -0.35 -15.10
CA HIS A 245 5.18 -1.74 -15.56
C HIS A 245 6.56 -2.35 -15.42
N ASP A 246 7.59 -1.66 -15.92
CA ASP A 246 8.98 -2.11 -15.83
C ASP A 246 9.45 -2.19 -14.37
N PHE A 247 9.01 -1.23 -13.55
CA PHE A 247 9.22 -1.25 -12.10
C PHE A 247 8.64 -2.51 -11.46
N LEU A 248 7.39 -2.84 -11.78
CA LEU A 248 6.71 -4.02 -11.23
C LEU A 248 7.40 -5.32 -11.64
N GLU A 249 7.83 -5.45 -12.91
CA GLU A 249 8.60 -6.62 -13.38
C GLU A 249 9.92 -6.75 -12.62
N ALA A 250 10.70 -5.68 -12.53
CA ALA A 250 11.97 -5.69 -11.80
C ALA A 250 11.78 -6.03 -10.31
N LEU A 251 10.69 -5.56 -9.69
CA LEU A 251 10.36 -5.84 -8.32
C LEU A 251 10.00 -7.32 -8.10
N ILE A 252 9.20 -7.89 -8.99
CA ILE A 252 8.82 -9.32 -8.96
C ILE A 252 10.05 -10.20 -9.11
N ASP A 253 10.90 -9.91 -10.09
CA ASP A 253 12.14 -10.65 -10.32
C ASP A 253 13.03 -10.61 -9.07
N TYR A 254 13.16 -9.45 -8.44
CA TYR A 254 13.94 -9.31 -7.21
C TYR A 254 13.36 -10.10 -6.05
N ILE A 255 12.04 -10.07 -5.84
CA ILE A 255 11.37 -10.82 -4.77
C ILE A 255 11.60 -12.32 -4.94
N GLU A 256 11.47 -12.83 -6.17
CA GLU A 256 11.55 -14.26 -6.45
C GLU A 256 12.99 -14.80 -6.45
N GLU A 257 13.96 -13.98 -6.88
CA GLU A 257 15.34 -14.43 -7.05
C GLU A 257 16.30 -13.97 -5.94
N ASP A 258 16.13 -12.74 -5.42
CA ASP A 258 17.15 -12.09 -4.60
C ASP A 258 16.72 -11.84 -3.14
N LEU A 259 15.43 -11.66 -2.85
CA LEU A 259 14.95 -11.37 -1.50
C LEU A 259 15.20 -12.55 -0.54
N ASN A 260 15.22 -13.77 -1.07
CA ASN A 260 15.60 -14.95 -0.30
C ASN A 260 16.97 -15.49 -0.78
N PRO A 261 18.07 -15.16 -0.06
CA PRO A 261 19.40 -15.57 -0.44
C PRO A 261 19.61 -17.08 -0.46
N TYR A 262 18.82 -17.86 0.29
CA TYR A 262 18.94 -19.31 0.32
C TYR A 262 18.59 -19.96 -1.00
N VAL A 263 17.69 -19.38 -1.80
CA VAL A 263 17.33 -19.89 -3.13
C VAL A 263 18.56 -19.97 -4.02
N LYS A 264 19.36 -18.91 -4.08
CA LYS A 264 20.60 -18.86 -4.87
C LYS A 264 21.69 -19.77 -4.29
N GLN A 265 21.78 -19.86 -2.96
CA GLN A 265 22.74 -20.75 -2.29
C GLN A 265 22.43 -22.23 -2.59
N VAL A 266 21.17 -22.66 -2.51
CA VAL A 266 20.74 -24.02 -2.88
C VAL A 266 21.11 -24.30 -4.33
N ALA A 267 20.74 -23.43 -5.27
CA ALA A 267 21.03 -23.61 -6.69
C ALA A 267 22.54 -23.71 -6.96
N ALA A 268 23.35 -22.88 -6.29
CA ALA A 268 24.82 -22.94 -6.43
C ALA A 268 25.40 -24.25 -5.88
N MET A 269 24.95 -24.70 -4.70
CA MET A 269 25.40 -25.94 -4.08
C MET A 269 24.99 -27.17 -4.91
N GLU A 270 23.76 -27.19 -5.42
CA GLU A 270 23.29 -28.26 -6.32
C GLU A 270 24.10 -28.33 -7.63
N TYR A 271 24.41 -27.17 -8.21
CA TYR A 271 25.27 -27.09 -9.38
C TYR A 271 26.68 -27.71 -9.13
N GLU A 272 27.29 -27.34 -7.98
CA GLU A 272 28.60 -27.89 -7.60
C GLU A 272 28.51 -29.38 -7.28
N CYS A 273 27.47 -29.86 -6.60
CA CYS A 273 27.23 -31.28 -6.33
C CYS A 273 27.06 -32.06 -7.63
N GLY A 274 26.28 -31.58 -8.59
CA GLY A 274 26.10 -32.21 -9.90
C GLY A 274 27.40 -32.29 -10.70
N ARG A 275 28.28 -31.29 -10.57
CA ARG A 275 29.58 -31.26 -11.28
C ARG A 275 30.65 -32.12 -10.65
N HIS A 276 30.69 -32.27 -9.35
CA HIS A 276 31.75 -32.96 -8.61
C HIS A 276 31.30 -34.28 -7.98
N GLY A 277 30.04 -34.69 -8.17
CA GLY A 277 29.51 -35.96 -7.64
C GLY A 277 29.23 -35.95 -6.15
N GLY A 278 28.74 -34.85 -5.63
CA GLY A 278 28.34 -34.68 -4.24
C GLY A 278 26.89 -35.09 -3.97
N THR A 279 26.48 -34.94 -2.69
CA THR A 279 25.10 -35.11 -2.26
C THR A 279 24.37 -33.77 -2.37
N SER A 280 23.10 -33.75 -2.83
CA SER A 280 22.26 -32.55 -2.81
C SER A 280 22.26 -31.92 -1.41
N PRO A 281 22.23 -30.57 -1.27
CA PRO A 281 22.13 -29.90 0.02
C PRO A 281 20.71 -29.93 0.59
N VAL A 282 19.73 -30.40 -0.20
CA VAL A 282 18.31 -30.50 0.17
C VAL A 282 17.83 -31.95 0.11
N ALA A 283 16.81 -32.27 0.87
CA ALA A 283 16.19 -33.58 0.97
C ALA A 283 15.48 -33.97 -0.34
N ASP A 284 15.25 -35.27 -0.52
CA ASP A 284 14.52 -35.84 -1.66
C ASP A 284 12.99 -35.70 -1.53
N PHE A 285 12.50 -35.02 -0.50
CA PHE A 285 11.07 -34.76 -0.29
C PHE A 285 10.76 -33.28 -0.28
N ALA A 286 9.55 -32.93 -0.75
CA ALA A 286 9.06 -31.57 -0.80
C ALA A 286 8.64 -31.04 0.59
N CYS A 287 8.78 -29.74 0.79
CA CYS A 287 8.31 -29.09 2.03
C CYS A 287 6.81 -29.28 2.21
N GLN A 288 6.40 -29.64 3.43
CA GLN A 288 4.99 -29.89 3.80
C GLN A 288 4.14 -28.64 3.70
N GLU A 289 4.72 -27.44 3.86
CA GLU A 289 3.98 -26.16 3.82
C GLU A 289 3.92 -25.57 2.41
N CYS A 290 5.06 -25.37 1.73
CA CYS A 290 5.08 -24.69 0.43
C CYS A 290 5.15 -25.63 -0.77
N GLY A 291 5.37 -26.94 -0.57
CA GLY A 291 5.46 -27.95 -1.62
C GLY A 291 6.72 -27.87 -2.49
N LYS A 292 7.68 -27.00 -2.16
CA LYS A 292 8.94 -26.83 -2.93
C LYS A 292 10.02 -27.81 -2.43
N ASP A 293 10.88 -28.26 -3.35
CA ASP A 293 12.03 -29.11 -3.04
C ASP A 293 13.16 -28.24 -2.47
N GLY A 294 13.17 -28.05 -1.15
CA GLY A 294 14.11 -27.13 -0.50
C GLY A 294 14.29 -27.37 0.99
N VAL A 295 13.99 -28.58 1.49
CA VAL A 295 14.19 -28.92 2.91
C VAL A 295 15.67 -29.17 3.15
N SER A 296 16.33 -28.35 3.99
CA SER A 296 17.76 -28.41 4.25
C SER A 296 18.16 -29.72 4.93
N ILE A 297 19.26 -30.33 4.45
CA ILE A 297 19.90 -31.48 5.10
C ILE A 297 21.30 -31.15 5.62
N THR A 298 21.72 -29.90 5.53
CA THR A 298 23.01 -29.41 6.01
C THR A 298 22.87 -28.11 6.78
N GLU A 299 23.61 -27.98 7.89
CA GLU A 299 23.68 -26.75 8.68
C GLU A 299 24.38 -25.59 7.94
N ASP A 300 25.02 -25.87 6.79
CA ASP A 300 25.64 -24.84 5.96
C ASP A 300 24.59 -23.91 5.29
N LEU A 301 23.34 -24.36 5.18
CA LEU A 301 22.22 -23.58 4.66
C LEU A 301 21.33 -23.05 5.80
N LEU A 302 20.58 -23.97 6.40
CA LEU A 302 19.63 -23.76 7.48
C LEU A 302 19.69 -24.98 8.40
N PRO A 303 19.12 -24.90 9.61
CA PRO A 303 18.93 -26.09 10.44
C PRO A 303 18.30 -27.23 9.63
N ILE A 304 18.76 -28.46 9.87
CA ILE A 304 18.24 -29.66 9.19
C ILE A 304 16.74 -29.74 9.38
N GLY A 305 16.01 -30.05 8.30
CA GLY A 305 14.54 -30.09 8.27
C GLY A 305 13.86 -28.75 7.99
N LYS A 306 14.59 -27.62 8.04
CA LYS A 306 14.03 -26.31 7.72
C LYS A 306 13.98 -26.05 6.21
N CYS A 307 12.86 -25.55 5.70
CA CYS A 307 12.71 -25.23 4.28
C CYS A 307 13.43 -23.94 3.89
N CYS A 308 14.27 -23.98 2.86
CA CYS A 308 15.02 -22.83 2.35
C CYS A 308 14.13 -21.80 1.62
N TYR A 309 12.90 -22.15 1.26
CA TYR A 309 11.96 -21.24 0.59
C TYR A 309 11.02 -20.52 1.56
N CYS A 310 10.40 -21.24 2.50
CA CYS A 310 9.38 -20.67 3.40
C CYS A 310 9.78 -20.68 4.88
N GLY A 311 10.93 -21.24 5.22
CA GLY A 311 11.38 -21.30 6.61
C GLY A 311 10.65 -22.31 7.50
N TYR A 312 9.69 -23.07 6.96
CA TYR A 312 8.91 -24.05 7.72
C TYR A 312 9.79 -25.20 8.22
N GLU A 313 9.61 -25.61 9.49
CA GLU A 313 10.27 -26.76 10.10
C GLU A 313 9.48 -28.03 9.76
N ASN A 314 10.02 -28.84 8.84
CA ASN A 314 9.38 -30.08 8.40
C ASN A 314 9.68 -31.20 9.39
N GLU A 315 8.68 -32.06 9.63
CA GLU A 315 8.92 -33.33 10.32
C GLU A 315 9.85 -34.20 9.47
N HIS A 316 10.93 -34.69 10.08
CA HIS A 316 11.94 -35.48 9.40
C HIS A 316 12.62 -36.45 10.35
N TYR A 317 13.19 -37.49 9.77
CA TYR A 317 14.01 -38.49 10.45
C TYR A 317 15.41 -38.53 9.83
N VAL A 318 16.38 -38.95 10.61
CA VAL A 318 17.76 -39.16 10.15
C VAL A 318 18.08 -40.65 10.25
N CYS A 319 18.38 -41.30 9.12
CA CYS A 319 18.70 -42.72 9.09
C CYS A 319 19.94 -43.02 9.94
N GLU A 320 19.81 -43.88 10.94
CA GLU A 320 20.89 -44.27 11.85
C GLU A 320 22.04 -44.98 11.11
N LEU A 321 21.78 -45.55 9.93
CA LEU A 321 22.75 -46.39 9.19
C LEU A 321 23.51 -45.59 8.11
N CYS A 322 22.84 -44.70 7.38
CA CYS A 322 23.47 -43.95 6.27
C CYS A 322 23.44 -42.44 6.44
N GLY A 323 22.74 -41.90 7.49
CA GLY A 323 22.62 -40.46 7.72
C GLY A 323 21.70 -39.73 6.77
N THR A 324 20.97 -40.41 5.87
CA THR A 324 20.00 -39.76 4.97
C THR A 324 18.85 -39.18 5.75
N VAL A 325 18.49 -37.92 5.45
CA VAL A 325 17.28 -37.24 5.96
C VAL A 325 16.09 -37.67 5.11
N TYR A 326 14.98 -38.05 5.72
CA TYR A 326 13.76 -38.52 5.06
C TYR A 326 12.52 -38.16 5.85
N ASP A 327 11.35 -38.19 5.22
CA ASP A 327 10.03 -38.02 5.84
C ASP A 327 9.41 -39.38 6.22
N ASP A 328 8.22 -39.36 6.83
CA ASP A 328 7.47 -40.57 7.22
C ASP A 328 7.21 -41.54 6.07
N MET A 329 7.19 -41.04 4.83
CA MET A 329 6.94 -41.86 3.62
C MET A 329 8.22 -42.59 3.17
N GLY A 330 9.40 -42.12 3.59
CA GLY A 330 10.71 -42.60 3.17
C GLY A 330 11.34 -43.68 4.04
N GLY A 331 10.65 -44.18 5.09
CA GLY A 331 11.21 -45.16 6.01
C GLY A 331 10.39 -45.40 7.27
N ASP A 332 11.06 -45.84 8.33
CA ASP A 332 10.54 -45.86 9.71
C ASP A 332 11.31 -44.86 10.59
N GLU A 333 11.04 -44.81 11.88
CA GLU A 333 11.68 -43.84 12.80
C GLU A 333 13.22 -43.97 12.90
N HIS A 334 13.82 -45.08 12.44
CA HIS A 334 15.23 -45.39 12.58
C HIS A 334 15.96 -45.59 11.27
N LEU A 335 15.27 -46.10 10.22
CA LEU A 335 15.90 -46.48 8.97
C LEU A 335 15.12 -45.95 7.76
N CYS A 336 15.84 -45.34 6.79
CA CYS A 336 15.23 -44.99 5.51
C CYS A 336 14.88 -46.22 4.69
N ASN A 337 13.98 -46.09 3.71
CA ASN A 337 13.56 -47.19 2.81
C ASN A 337 14.73 -47.93 2.14
N GLY A 338 15.83 -47.22 1.84
CA GLY A 338 17.02 -47.82 1.25
C GLY A 338 17.82 -48.72 2.21
N CYS A 339 17.68 -48.50 3.52
CA CYS A 339 18.39 -49.24 4.56
C CYS A 339 17.53 -50.25 5.30
N MET A 340 16.19 -50.19 5.13
CA MET A 340 15.31 -51.22 5.68
C MET A 340 15.66 -52.61 5.13
N PRO A 341 15.68 -53.66 5.99
CA PRO A 341 15.80 -55.02 5.53
C PRO A 341 14.65 -55.32 4.56
N ARG A 342 14.97 -55.81 3.36
CA ARG A 342 13.98 -56.37 2.44
C ARG A 342 13.55 -57.73 3.00
N ASP A 343 12.26 -57.85 3.35
CA ASP A 343 11.67 -59.14 3.63
C ASP A 343 11.66 -59.94 2.33
N ASP A 344 12.62 -60.86 2.16
CA ASP A 344 12.72 -61.83 1.04
C ASP A 344 11.71 -62.99 1.20
#